data_ee754e62630b8e2e3a563de5c412e994
#
_entry.id   ee754e62630b8e2e3a563de5c412e994
#
_cell.length_a   1.000
_cell.length_b   1.000
_cell.length_c   1.000
_cell.angle_alpha   90.00
_cell.angle_beta   90.00
_cell.angle_gamma   90.00
#
_symmetry.space_group_name_H-M   'P 1'
#
loop_
_entity.id
_entity.type
_entity.pdbx_description
1 polymer ?
#
loop_
_entity_poly.entity_id
_entity_poly.type
_entity_poly.pdbx_seq_one_letter_code
_entity_poly.pdbx_strand_id
1 'polypeptide(L)'
;MRCFQGRLFTVDGMVEDEAPLKKEIYEQIRYYATTSVARRIEHIMQAIKLACASEPPKIQTDRIYVRNGTYFVDGHFSAEKEYCMNRLPIAYVSDAPAPTRWLQFLIELLYEEDIPALQEYIGYCLLPVTKAQKWAELMSARAVRENPESG
;
A
#
# COMPACT_ATOMS: atom_id res chain seq x y z
N MET A 1 13.91 -2.94 10.54
CA MET A 1 14.22 -2.30 9.25
C MET A 1 14.69 -3.36 8.26
N ARG A 2 14.31 -3.27 6.98
CA ARG A 2 14.75 -4.15 5.88
C ARG A 2 15.20 -3.30 4.71
N CYS A 3 16.06 -3.81 3.85
CA CYS A 3 16.53 -3.13 2.64
C CYS A 3 16.29 -4.01 1.41
N PHE A 4 15.62 -3.47 0.40
CA PHE A 4 15.40 -4.14 -0.88
C PHE A 4 15.68 -3.16 -2.02
N GLN A 5 16.48 -3.57 -3.02
CA GLN A 5 16.92 -2.73 -4.14
C GLN A 5 17.49 -1.36 -3.69
N GLY A 6 18.26 -1.33 -2.59
CA GLY A 6 18.88 -0.11 -2.05
C GLY A 6 17.93 0.84 -1.31
N ARG A 7 16.64 0.50 -1.18
CA ARG A 7 15.65 1.27 -0.42
C ARG A 7 15.38 0.63 0.93
N LEU A 8 15.24 1.47 1.96
CA LEU A 8 14.92 1.03 3.31
C LEU A 8 13.41 0.93 3.51
N PHE A 9 12.99 -0.10 4.23
CA PHE A 9 11.60 -0.37 4.59
C PHE A 9 11.46 -0.60 6.08
N THR A 10 10.41 -0.03 6.65
CA THR A 10 9.91 -0.33 7.98
C THR A 10 8.62 -1.14 7.89
N VAL A 11 8.02 -1.50 9.00
CA VAL A 11 6.68 -2.09 9.04
C VAL A 11 5.59 -1.11 8.58
N ASP A 12 5.87 0.20 8.61
CA ASP A 12 4.94 1.23 8.16
C ASP A 12 5.02 1.51 6.66
N GLY A 13 6.04 1.00 5.98
CA GLY A 13 6.24 1.15 4.54
C GLY A 13 7.65 1.54 4.15
N MET A 14 7.80 2.05 2.93
CA MET A 14 9.07 2.53 2.41
C MET A 14 9.49 3.82 3.11
N VAL A 15 10.77 3.91 3.44
CA VAL A 15 11.38 5.16 3.94
C VAL A 15 11.62 6.07 2.74
N GLU A 16 10.76 7.06 2.55
CA GLU A 16 10.86 8.02 1.44
C GLU A 16 11.98 9.04 1.68
N ASP A 17 12.12 9.48 2.93
CA ASP A 17 13.15 10.45 3.32
C ASP A 17 14.14 9.80 4.31
N GLU A 18 15.40 9.72 3.89
CA GLU A 18 16.50 9.21 4.74
C GLU A 18 17.14 10.31 5.63
N ALA A 19 16.73 11.57 5.50
CA ALA A 19 17.32 12.68 6.26
C ALA A 19 17.16 12.52 7.78
N PRO A 20 16.02 12.06 8.33
CA PRO A 20 15.90 11.80 9.78
C PRO A 20 16.91 10.76 10.26
N LEU A 21 17.11 9.68 9.53
CA LEU A 21 18.07 8.64 9.86
C LEU A 21 19.52 9.14 9.79
N LYS A 22 19.85 9.92 8.75
CA LYS A 22 21.17 10.57 8.62
C LYS A 22 21.44 11.55 9.76
N LYS A 23 20.41 12.29 10.20
CA LYS A 23 20.50 13.18 11.35
C LYS A 23 20.78 12.40 12.64
N GLU A 24 20.09 11.30 12.86
CA GLU A 24 20.34 10.45 14.04
C GLU A 24 21.77 9.90 14.05
N ILE A 25 22.26 9.42 12.89
CA ILE A 25 23.65 8.98 12.75
C ILE A 25 24.61 10.13 13.07
N TYR A 26 24.34 11.34 12.56
CA TYR A 26 25.16 12.52 12.85
C TYR A 26 25.24 12.80 14.34
N GLU A 27 24.12 12.77 15.06
CA GLU A 27 24.08 13.00 16.50
C GLU A 27 24.92 11.96 17.28
N GLN A 28 24.96 10.72 16.82
CA GLN A 28 25.77 9.67 17.45
C GLN A 28 27.27 9.83 17.19
N ILE A 29 27.68 10.28 15.99
CA ILE A 29 29.11 10.31 15.61
C ILE A 29 29.78 11.66 15.81
N ARG A 30 29.04 12.77 15.98
CA ARG A 30 29.57 14.15 15.99
C ARG A 30 30.70 14.38 16.99
N TYR A 31 30.69 13.67 18.12
CA TYR A 31 31.73 13.79 19.14
C TYR A 31 33.02 13.03 18.81
N TYR A 32 32.96 12.06 17.92
CA TYR A 32 34.07 11.19 17.53
C TYR A 32 34.63 11.51 16.15
N ALA A 33 33.80 12.07 15.29
CA ALA A 33 34.13 12.35 13.90
C ALA A 33 34.31 13.85 13.68
N THR A 34 35.54 14.35 13.84
CA THR A 34 35.85 15.77 13.67
C THR A 34 36.07 16.18 12.20
N THR A 35 36.35 15.22 11.31
CA THR A 35 36.64 15.46 9.89
C THR A 35 35.80 14.55 9.01
N SER A 36 35.41 15.04 7.81
CA SER A 36 34.70 14.28 6.77
C SER A 36 33.39 13.64 7.28
N VAL A 37 32.69 14.32 8.18
CA VAL A 37 31.47 13.79 8.85
C VAL A 37 30.43 13.33 7.83
N ALA A 38 30.15 14.13 6.80
CA ALA A 38 29.17 13.79 5.77
C ALA A 38 29.53 12.47 5.06
N ARG A 39 30.79 12.27 4.68
CA ARG A 39 31.24 11.02 4.04
C ARG A 39 31.10 9.82 4.97
N ARG A 40 31.37 10.00 6.27
CA ARG A 40 31.18 8.92 7.27
C ARG A 40 29.71 8.53 7.41
N ILE A 41 28.80 9.51 7.42
CA ILE A 41 27.38 9.26 7.43
C ILE A 41 26.95 8.43 6.22
N GLU A 42 27.39 8.78 5.02
CA GLU A 42 27.07 8.00 3.82
C GLU A 42 27.65 6.57 3.89
N HIS A 43 28.86 6.38 4.40
CA HIS A 43 29.41 5.03 4.58
C HIS A 43 28.62 4.21 5.59
N ILE A 44 28.17 4.82 6.70
CA ILE A 44 27.31 4.16 7.70
C ILE A 44 25.96 3.81 7.07
N MET A 45 25.35 4.71 6.31
CA MET A 45 24.11 4.45 5.60
C MET A 45 24.24 3.26 4.63
N GLN A 46 25.33 3.18 3.89
CA GLN A 46 25.60 2.04 3.00
C GLN A 46 25.79 0.74 3.81
N ALA A 47 26.49 0.79 4.92
CA ALA A 47 26.64 -0.37 5.81
C ALA A 47 25.30 -0.82 6.41
N ILE A 48 24.43 0.11 6.82
CA ILE A 48 23.08 -0.20 7.29
C ILE A 48 22.27 -0.88 6.19
N LYS A 49 22.27 -0.33 4.96
CA LYS A 49 21.56 -0.92 3.82
C LYS A 49 22.04 -2.33 3.52
N LEU A 50 23.34 -2.56 3.60
CA LEU A 50 23.92 -3.88 3.40
C LEU A 50 23.55 -4.85 4.52
N ALA A 51 23.63 -4.42 5.78
CA ALA A 51 23.28 -5.23 6.92
C ALA A 51 21.78 -5.59 6.98
N CYS A 52 20.92 -4.70 6.48
CA CYS A 52 19.48 -4.90 6.41
C CYS A 52 19.01 -5.54 5.09
N ALA A 53 19.93 -5.89 4.19
CA ALA A 53 19.61 -6.49 2.89
C ALA A 53 18.75 -7.75 3.07
N SER A 54 17.64 -7.80 2.35
CA SER A 54 16.67 -8.89 2.46
C SER A 54 15.96 -9.11 1.13
N GLU A 55 15.39 -10.29 0.96
CA GLU A 55 14.48 -10.56 -0.14
C GLU A 55 13.19 -9.70 0.01
N PRO A 56 12.54 -9.38 -1.11
CA PRO A 56 11.25 -8.69 -1.07
C PRO A 56 10.22 -9.54 -0.30
N PRO A 57 9.31 -8.92 0.44
CA PRO A 57 8.22 -9.65 1.06
C PRO A 57 7.40 -10.36 -0.01
N LYS A 58 7.02 -11.60 0.25
CA LYS A 58 6.16 -12.36 -0.66
C LYS A 58 4.80 -11.66 -0.79
N ILE A 59 4.32 -11.58 -2.02
CA ILE A 59 2.99 -11.04 -2.30
C ILE A 59 1.95 -12.01 -1.71
N GLN A 60 1.13 -11.50 -0.80
CA GLN A 60 0.02 -12.23 -0.21
C GLN A 60 -1.27 -11.79 -0.90
N THR A 61 -2.12 -12.73 -1.29
CA THR A 61 -3.36 -12.48 -2.02
C THR A 61 -4.62 -12.62 -1.15
N ASP A 62 -4.43 -12.97 0.12
CA ASP A 62 -5.48 -13.23 1.10
C ASP A 62 -5.68 -12.08 2.11
N ARG A 63 -4.93 -10.98 1.93
CA ARG A 63 -4.91 -9.88 2.90
C ARG A 63 -4.66 -8.52 2.28
N ILE A 64 -5.13 -7.49 2.96
CA ILE A 64 -4.95 -6.08 2.62
C ILE A 64 -4.19 -5.41 3.77
N TYR A 65 -3.07 -4.79 3.45
CA TYR A 65 -2.28 -4.07 4.45
C TYR A 65 -2.79 -2.64 4.59
N VAL A 66 -3.27 -2.30 5.78
CA VAL A 66 -3.78 -0.97 6.13
C VAL A 66 -2.86 -0.29 7.14
N ARG A 67 -3.01 1.02 7.34
CA ARG A 67 -2.13 1.81 8.21
C ARG A 67 -2.04 1.27 9.64
N ASN A 68 -3.14 0.76 10.20
CA ASN A 68 -3.21 0.27 11.58
C ASN A 68 -3.15 -1.24 11.75
N GLY A 69 -2.88 -2.01 10.67
CA GLY A 69 -2.77 -3.47 10.77
C GLY A 69 -2.92 -4.19 9.44
N THR A 70 -3.48 -5.37 9.49
CA THR A 70 -3.73 -6.25 8.35
C THR A 70 -5.18 -6.73 8.38
N TYR A 71 -5.91 -6.52 7.29
CA TYR A 71 -7.27 -7.03 7.10
C TYR A 71 -7.21 -8.25 6.18
N PHE A 72 -7.82 -9.35 6.60
CA PHE A 72 -7.87 -10.60 5.87
C PHE A 72 -9.18 -10.73 5.08
N VAL A 73 -9.12 -11.39 3.95
CA VAL A 73 -10.30 -11.58 3.05
C VAL A 73 -11.43 -12.38 3.73
N ASP A 74 -11.10 -13.18 4.74
CA ASP A 74 -12.08 -13.90 5.56
C ASP A 74 -12.86 -13.01 6.55
N GLY A 75 -12.56 -11.70 6.58
CA GLY A 75 -13.19 -10.72 7.47
C GLY A 75 -12.46 -10.48 8.79
N HIS A 76 -11.36 -11.19 9.04
CA HIS A 76 -10.57 -10.99 10.25
C HIS A 76 -9.67 -9.76 10.14
N PHE A 77 -9.48 -9.02 11.24
CA PHE A 77 -8.53 -7.91 11.35
C PHE A 77 -7.50 -8.20 12.44
N SER A 78 -6.23 -8.02 12.12
CA SER A 78 -5.13 -8.04 13.06
C SER A 78 -4.46 -6.67 13.14
N ALA A 79 -4.26 -6.15 14.37
CA ALA A 79 -3.51 -4.93 14.60
C ALA A 79 -1.99 -5.10 14.39
N GLU A 80 -1.54 -6.34 14.17
CA GLU A 80 -0.14 -6.62 13.88
C GLU A 80 0.21 -6.17 12.46
N LYS A 81 1.30 -5.41 12.36
CA LYS A 81 1.81 -4.92 11.08
C LYS A 81 2.89 -5.83 10.54
N GLU A 82 2.66 -6.36 9.38
CA GLU A 82 3.65 -7.15 8.62
C GLU A 82 4.43 -6.26 7.65
N TYR A 83 5.65 -6.68 7.29
CA TYR A 83 6.39 -6.02 6.20
C TYR A 83 5.71 -6.26 4.86
N CYS A 84 5.36 -5.18 4.18
CA CYS A 84 4.72 -5.21 2.87
C CYS A 84 5.19 -4.03 2.02
N MET A 85 4.97 -4.11 0.70
CA MET A 85 5.34 -3.04 -0.24
C MET A 85 4.17 -2.13 -0.60
N ASN A 86 2.94 -2.54 -0.31
CA ASN A 86 1.70 -1.91 -0.78
C ASN A 86 0.72 -1.61 0.37
N ARG A 87 1.24 -1.08 1.49
CA ARG A 87 0.37 -0.65 2.59
C ARG A 87 -0.47 0.56 2.19
N LEU A 88 -1.79 0.43 2.38
CA LEU A 88 -2.72 1.53 2.18
C LEU A 88 -2.58 2.58 3.30
N PRO A 89 -2.60 3.88 2.98
CA PRO A 89 -2.45 4.96 3.96
C PRO A 89 -3.72 5.18 4.81
N ILE A 90 -4.72 4.31 4.69
CA ILE A 90 -6.00 4.35 5.42
C ILE A 90 -5.98 3.39 6.59
N ALA A 91 -6.69 3.73 7.68
CA ALA A 91 -6.91 2.84 8.81
C ALA A 91 -8.21 2.06 8.61
N TYR A 92 -8.19 0.78 9.00
CA TYR A 92 -9.41 0.00 9.14
C TYR A 92 -10.12 0.41 10.44
N VAL A 93 -11.43 0.64 10.34
CA VAL A 93 -12.33 0.96 11.46
C VAL A 93 -13.54 0.05 11.35
N SER A 94 -13.74 -0.85 12.34
CA SER A 94 -14.84 -1.83 12.33
C SER A 94 -16.23 -1.18 12.31
N ASP A 95 -16.37 -0.07 13.04
CA ASP A 95 -17.65 0.64 13.21
C ASP A 95 -17.71 1.91 12.35
N ALA A 96 -17.03 1.89 11.19
CA ALA A 96 -17.07 3.03 10.28
C ALA A 96 -18.51 3.29 9.80
N PRO A 97 -18.96 4.56 9.82
CA PRO A 97 -20.29 4.90 9.31
C PRO A 97 -20.39 4.58 7.82
N ALA A 98 -21.59 4.22 7.37
CA ALA A 98 -21.84 3.98 5.95
C ALA A 98 -21.46 5.21 5.11
N PRO A 99 -20.76 5.02 3.98
CA PRO A 99 -20.32 6.11 3.10
C PRO A 99 -21.50 6.67 2.28
N THR A 100 -22.43 7.35 2.93
CA THR A 100 -23.72 7.79 2.37
C THR A 100 -23.57 8.61 1.09
N ARG A 101 -22.60 9.55 1.05
CA ARG A 101 -22.33 10.37 -0.15
C ARG A 101 -21.83 9.52 -1.34
N TRP A 102 -21.00 8.53 -1.05
CA TRP A 102 -20.51 7.60 -2.07
C TRP A 102 -21.64 6.72 -2.61
N LEU A 103 -22.47 6.18 -1.72
CA LEU A 103 -23.61 5.36 -2.11
C LEU A 103 -24.62 6.17 -2.94
N GLN A 104 -24.92 7.41 -2.54
CA GLN A 104 -25.78 8.30 -3.31
C GLN A 104 -25.20 8.59 -4.69
N PHE A 105 -23.91 8.90 -4.80
CA PHE A 105 -23.24 9.09 -6.09
C PHE A 105 -23.35 7.86 -6.99
N LEU A 106 -23.21 6.64 -6.43
CA LEU A 106 -23.38 5.41 -7.20
C LEU A 106 -24.81 5.24 -7.72
N ILE A 107 -25.83 5.54 -6.90
CA ILE A 107 -27.24 5.47 -7.29
C ILE A 107 -27.56 6.47 -8.41
N GLU A 108 -26.93 7.64 -8.40
CA GLU A 108 -27.11 8.67 -9.45
C GLU A 108 -26.40 8.30 -10.78
N LEU A 109 -25.36 7.47 -10.72
CA LEU A 109 -24.50 7.15 -11.86
C LEU A 109 -24.83 5.79 -12.53
N LEU A 110 -25.28 4.82 -11.73
CA LEU A 110 -25.42 3.42 -12.14
C LEU A 110 -26.85 2.91 -11.92
N TYR A 111 -27.20 1.86 -12.64
CA TYR A 111 -28.40 1.09 -12.30
C TYR A 111 -28.18 0.39 -10.94
N GLU A 112 -29.26 0.27 -10.17
CA GLU A 112 -29.20 -0.27 -8.81
C GLU A 112 -28.63 -1.72 -8.78
N GLU A 113 -28.90 -2.50 -9.82
CA GLU A 113 -28.42 -3.87 -10.00
C GLU A 113 -26.91 -3.96 -10.26
N ASP A 114 -26.26 -2.88 -10.77
CA ASP A 114 -24.82 -2.85 -11.08
C ASP A 114 -23.97 -2.40 -9.88
N ILE A 115 -24.58 -1.75 -8.88
CA ILE A 115 -23.85 -1.22 -7.71
C ILE A 115 -23.10 -2.32 -6.95
N PRO A 116 -23.70 -3.49 -6.62
CA PRO A 116 -22.99 -4.57 -5.94
C PRO A 116 -21.79 -5.07 -6.73
N ALA A 117 -21.93 -5.18 -8.05
CA ALA A 117 -20.86 -5.63 -8.92
C ALA A 117 -19.66 -4.65 -8.93
N LEU A 118 -19.92 -3.33 -8.95
CA LEU A 118 -18.86 -2.33 -8.85
C LEU A 118 -18.20 -2.34 -7.48
N GLN A 119 -18.96 -2.51 -6.39
CA GLN A 119 -18.41 -2.59 -5.04
C GLN A 119 -17.48 -3.80 -4.88
N GLU A 120 -17.88 -4.95 -5.41
CA GLU A 120 -17.06 -6.16 -5.43
C GLU A 120 -15.78 -5.95 -6.24
N TYR A 121 -15.87 -5.32 -7.41
CA TYR A 121 -14.71 -4.99 -8.24
C TYR A 121 -13.73 -4.04 -7.53
N ILE A 122 -14.22 -2.99 -6.88
CA ILE A 122 -13.37 -2.07 -6.10
C ILE A 122 -12.70 -2.83 -4.94
N GLY A 123 -13.43 -3.67 -4.23
CA GLY A 123 -12.86 -4.54 -3.18
C GLY A 123 -11.75 -5.44 -3.73
N TYR A 124 -11.96 -6.00 -4.89
CA TYR A 124 -10.97 -6.82 -5.57
C TYR A 124 -9.70 -6.04 -5.96
N CYS A 125 -9.82 -4.77 -6.37
CA CYS A 125 -8.67 -3.92 -6.70
C CYS A 125 -7.75 -3.65 -5.50
N LEU A 126 -8.20 -3.89 -4.27
CA LEU A 126 -7.37 -3.77 -3.07
C LEU A 126 -6.43 -4.98 -2.87
N LEU A 127 -6.66 -6.07 -3.60
CA LEU A 127 -5.82 -7.27 -3.55
C LEU A 127 -4.76 -7.23 -4.66
N PRO A 128 -3.52 -7.67 -4.40
CA PRO A 128 -2.47 -7.71 -5.41
C PRO A 128 -2.61 -8.92 -6.34
N VAL A 129 -3.76 -9.03 -7.00
CA VAL A 129 -4.09 -10.13 -7.93
C VAL A 129 -4.56 -9.58 -9.27
N THR A 130 -4.18 -10.23 -10.35
CA THR A 130 -4.50 -9.79 -11.73
C THR A 130 -5.65 -10.58 -12.36
N LYS A 131 -6.26 -11.53 -11.64
CA LYS A 131 -7.28 -12.44 -12.18
C LYS A 131 -8.55 -11.72 -12.69
N ALA A 132 -8.88 -10.54 -12.15
CA ALA A 132 -10.07 -9.79 -12.54
C ALA A 132 -9.85 -8.81 -13.70
N GLN A 133 -8.68 -8.75 -14.34
CA GLN A 133 -8.50 -7.94 -15.54
C GLN A 133 -9.49 -8.36 -16.65
N LYS A 134 -9.74 -9.66 -16.80
CA LYS A 134 -10.78 -10.17 -17.72
C LYS A 134 -12.20 -9.72 -17.37
N TRP A 135 -12.46 -9.45 -16.10
CA TRP A 135 -13.78 -9.00 -15.63
C TRP A 135 -14.05 -7.55 -16.03
N ALA A 136 -13.04 -6.67 -15.91
CA ALA A 136 -13.13 -5.28 -16.36
C ALA A 136 -13.36 -5.19 -17.88
N GLU A 137 -12.73 -6.06 -18.67
CA GLU A 137 -12.96 -6.16 -20.11
C GLU A 137 -14.40 -6.60 -20.45
N LEU A 138 -14.95 -7.57 -19.70
CA LEU A 138 -16.32 -8.03 -19.86
C LEU A 138 -17.35 -6.95 -19.52
N MET A 139 -17.14 -6.19 -18.44
CA MET A 139 -18.03 -5.11 -18.03
C MET A 139 -17.99 -3.94 -19.01
N SER A 140 -16.82 -3.57 -19.52
CA SER A 140 -16.69 -2.52 -20.53
C SER A 140 -17.35 -2.93 -21.86
N ALA A 141 -17.24 -4.20 -22.26
CA ALA A 141 -17.88 -4.73 -23.44
C ALA A 141 -19.41 -4.79 -23.33
N ARG A 142 -19.94 -5.02 -22.13
CA ARG A 142 -21.38 -4.99 -21.83
C ARG A 142 -21.93 -3.56 -21.93
N ALA A 143 -21.26 -2.60 -21.28
CA ALA A 143 -21.64 -1.19 -21.30
C ALA A 143 -21.67 -0.60 -22.73
N VAL A 144 -20.74 -1.02 -23.60
CA VAL A 144 -20.70 -0.61 -25.02
C VAL A 144 -21.83 -1.23 -25.83
N ARG A 145 -22.29 -2.44 -25.50
CA ARG A 145 -23.41 -3.09 -26.19
C ARG A 145 -24.78 -2.51 -25.83
N GLU A 146 -24.92 -1.99 -24.62
CA GLU A 146 -26.20 -1.42 -24.13
C GLU A 146 -26.38 0.06 -24.53
N ASN A 147 -25.35 0.72 -25.06
CA ASN A 147 -25.41 2.10 -25.58
C ASN A 147 -24.88 2.18 -27.02
N PRO A 148 -25.66 1.69 -28.04
CA PRO A 148 -25.25 1.76 -29.44
C PRO A 148 -25.35 3.16 -30.06
N GLU A 149 -25.87 4.18 -29.37
CA GLU A 149 -26.10 5.52 -29.91
C GLU A 149 -24.98 6.55 -29.62
N SER A 150 -23.85 6.16 -29.07
CA SER A 150 -22.70 7.05 -28.82
C SER A 150 -21.52 6.79 -29.76
N GLY A 151 -21.81 6.51 -31.04
CA GLY A 151 -20.84 6.41 -32.14
C GLY A 151 -20.95 7.56 -33.11
#